data_f070add4b8d7d87ff53aedbca91382ef
#
_entry.id   f070add4b8d7d87ff53aedbca91382ef
#
_cell.length_a   1.000
_cell.length_b   1.000
_cell.length_c   1.000
_cell.angle_alpha   90.00
_cell.angle_beta   90.00
_cell.angle_gamma   90.00
#
_symmetry.space_group_name_H-M   'P 1'
#
loop_
_entity.id
_entity.type
_entity.pdbx_description
1 polymer ?
#
loop_
_entity_poly.entity_id
_entity_poly.type
_entity_poly.pdbx_seq_one_letter_code
_entity_poly.pdbx_strand_id
1 'polypeptide(L)'
;MKKIYISSIVVALFLFSGSTQAVADVSDPVLVTSGDMLLTESDLEAALSVVPKEKREKMSPTVQQAMIFLENVMVSRKLAEEGRVLGLDKDKVIQKEMRQAADRVLGLRRLEALEAALKKPDFSAAAQERYLTKKTEFFIPETVRASHVLVIVKEGRTDEEARTLAESVRKKALSGADFSALAKEFSDDPSKEKNDGDLGFFGRKQMVKPFEDAVFALTKPGDISPVVKSQFGYHVIRLTEKRLEGQKPFDEVKDGLIKELREKFIADAKAAHISTIKNDKSIVVNEAAIEATFKK
;
A
#
# COMPACT_ATOMS: atom_id res chain seq x y z
N MET A 1 -8.83 -19.79 21.74
CA MET A 1 -8.65 -18.97 22.96
C MET A 1 -7.71 -19.73 23.90
N LYS A 2 -6.43 -19.39 23.91
CA LYS A 2 -5.46 -19.91 24.91
C LYS A 2 -5.06 -18.71 25.76
N LYS A 3 -5.54 -18.69 27.00
CA LYS A 3 -5.07 -17.75 28.03
C LYS A 3 -3.69 -18.19 28.47
N ILE A 4 -2.70 -17.34 28.26
CA ILE A 4 -1.37 -17.51 28.83
C ILE A 4 -1.41 -16.87 30.20
N TYR A 5 -1.32 -17.71 31.23
CA TYR A 5 -1.16 -17.28 32.62
C TYR A 5 0.31 -16.90 32.83
N ILE A 6 0.58 -15.64 33.13
CA ILE A 6 1.90 -15.19 33.57
C ILE A 6 1.97 -15.51 35.06
N SER A 7 2.88 -16.44 35.37
CA SER A 7 3.17 -16.90 36.72
C SER A 7 3.85 -15.78 37.52
N SER A 8 3.34 -15.55 38.73
CA SER A 8 3.83 -14.60 39.71
C SER A 8 5.30 -14.84 40.03
N ILE A 9 6.14 -13.87 39.72
CA ILE A 9 7.52 -13.85 40.22
C ILE A 9 7.54 -13.24 41.61
N VAL A 10 8.00 -14.04 42.57
CA VAL A 10 8.18 -13.66 43.95
C VAL A 10 9.22 -12.54 44.06
N VAL A 11 8.84 -11.38 44.57
CA VAL A 11 9.74 -10.28 44.90
C VAL A 11 10.43 -10.61 46.23
N ALA A 12 11.73 -10.90 46.18
CA ALA A 12 12.57 -10.97 47.38
C ALA A 12 12.82 -9.54 47.89
N LEU A 13 12.31 -9.24 49.08
CA LEU A 13 12.61 -8.00 49.83
C LEU A 13 14.05 -8.00 50.30
N PHE A 14 14.91 -7.19 49.70
CA PHE A 14 16.19 -6.79 50.33
C PHE A 14 15.97 -5.42 50.97
N LEU A 15 16.05 -5.40 52.33
CA LEU A 15 16.07 -4.17 53.11
C LEU A 15 17.44 -3.49 52.91
N PHE A 16 17.48 -2.38 52.20
CA PHE A 16 18.59 -1.42 52.24
C PHE A 16 18.03 -0.07 52.66
N SER A 17 18.62 0.49 53.71
CA SER A 17 18.27 1.75 54.34
C SER A 17 18.65 2.95 53.46
N GLY A 18 17.67 3.86 53.24
CA GLY A 18 17.92 5.29 52.97
C GLY A 18 18.07 5.71 51.52
N SER A 19 17.02 5.54 50.73
CA SER A 19 16.69 6.41 49.58
C SER A 19 15.20 6.30 49.34
N THR A 20 14.53 7.43 49.06
CA THR A 20 13.13 7.50 48.69
C THR A 20 12.90 6.71 47.40
N GLN A 21 12.64 5.40 47.54
CA GLN A 21 12.15 4.60 46.43
C GLN A 21 10.79 5.19 45.97
N ALA A 22 10.75 5.67 44.73
CA ALA A 22 9.48 5.87 44.06
C ALA A 22 8.75 4.52 44.09
N VAL A 23 7.66 4.44 44.84
CA VAL A 23 6.75 3.29 44.88
C VAL A 23 6.24 3.17 43.45
N ALA A 24 6.67 2.10 42.75
CA ALA A 24 6.09 1.79 41.46
C ALA A 24 4.58 1.64 41.64
N ASP A 25 3.81 2.42 40.92
CA ASP A 25 2.36 2.30 40.88
C ASP A 25 2.03 0.87 40.41
N VAL A 26 1.27 0.12 41.20
CA VAL A 26 0.91 -1.28 40.91
C VAL A 26 0.13 -1.36 39.57
N SER A 27 -0.35 -0.23 39.05
CA SER A 27 -1.06 -0.10 37.78
C SER A 27 -0.16 0.01 36.55
N ASP A 28 1.17 0.25 36.69
CA ASP A 28 2.11 0.43 35.56
C ASP A 28 3.36 -0.45 35.76
N PRO A 29 3.33 -1.71 35.31
CA PRO A 29 4.40 -2.68 35.54
C PRO A 29 5.76 -2.21 34.97
N VAL A 30 6.82 -2.38 35.77
CA VAL A 30 8.21 -2.12 35.33
C VAL A 30 8.63 -3.23 34.37
N LEU A 31 9.06 -2.85 33.19
CA LEU A 31 9.53 -3.75 32.12
C LEU A 31 11.06 -3.82 32.03
N VAL A 32 11.74 -2.69 32.29
CA VAL A 32 13.21 -2.61 32.23
C VAL A 32 13.72 -1.75 33.39
N THR A 33 14.83 -2.18 34.02
CA THR A 33 15.53 -1.41 35.04
C THR A 33 16.98 -1.21 34.59
N SER A 34 17.53 0.02 34.71
CA SER A 34 18.92 0.37 34.42
C SER A 34 19.44 1.41 35.41
N GLY A 35 20.06 0.96 36.51
CA GLY A 35 20.34 1.82 37.65
C GLY A 35 19.07 2.32 38.29
N ASP A 36 18.93 3.63 38.45
CA ASP A 36 17.75 4.27 39.00
C ASP A 36 16.62 4.51 37.93
N MET A 37 16.92 4.19 36.66
CA MET A 37 15.94 4.35 35.58
C MET A 37 15.02 3.13 35.49
N LEU A 38 13.72 3.40 35.54
CA LEU A 38 12.65 2.43 35.32
C LEU A 38 11.94 2.74 34.02
N LEU A 39 11.73 1.72 33.18
CA LEU A 39 10.84 1.79 32.02
C LEU A 39 9.65 0.88 32.27
N THR A 40 8.46 1.40 32.07
CA THR A 40 7.19 0.77 32.43
C THR A 40 6.41 0.36 31.18
N GLU A 41 5.26 -0.30 31.39
CA GLU A 41 4.34 -0.66 30.33
C GLU A 41 3.85 0.59 29.58
N SER A 42 3.55 1.68 30.29
CA SER A 42 3.14 2.95 29.66
C SER A 42 4.24 3.57 28.80
N ASP A 43 5.53 3.38 29.10
CA ASP A 43 6.63 3.80 28.27
C ASP A 43 6.67 3.02 26.95
N LEU A 44 6.43 1.72 27.00
CA LEU A 44 6.32 0.89 25.80
C LEU A 44 5.10 1.29 24.96
N GLU A 45 3.95 1.50 25.59
CA GLU A 45 2.76 2.00 24.89
C GLU A 45 3.00 3.36 24.23
N ALA A 46 3.66 4.28 24.92
CA ALA A 46 4.04 5.58 24.37
C ALA A 46 4.99 5.42 23.19
N ALA A 47 6.00 4.56 23.29
CA ALA A 47 6.92 4.27 22.17
C ALA A 47 6.22 3.63 20.98
N LEU A 48 5.28 2.70 21.22
CA LEU A 48 4.46 2.10 20.17
C LEU A 48 3.47 3.09 19.54
N SER A 49 3.12 4.16 20.26
CA SER A 49 2.13 5.13 19.78
C SER A 49 2.55 5.91 18.54
N VAL A 50 3.86 5.96 18.23
CA VAL A 50 4.40 6.56 17.00
C VAL A 50 4.16 5.67 15.77
N VAL A 51 3.85 4.38 15.98
CA VAL A 51 3.51 3.46 14.90
C VAL A 51 2.04 3.67 14.53
N PRO A 52 1.69 3.83 13.23
CA PRO A 52 0.31 3.97 12.80
C PRO A 52 -0.60 2.86 13.30
N LYS A 53 -1.82 3.21 13.72
CA LYS A 53 -2.78 2.28 14.36
C LYS A 53 -3.02 1.01 13.55
N GLU A 54 -3.23 1.15 12.22
CA GLU A 54 -3.48 0.01 11.32
C GLU A 54 -2.29 -0.96 11.25
N LYS A 55 -1.07 -0.44 11.44
CA LYS A 55 0.14 -1.28 11.52
C LYS A 55 0.23 -1.95 12.89
N ARG A 56 -0.06 -1.21 13.98
CA ARG A 56 -0.05 -1.78 15.34
C ARG A 56 -1.05 -2.93 15.51
N GLU A 57 -2.26 -2.78 14.99
CA GLU A 57 -3.31 -3.82 15.04
C GLU A 57 -2.92 -5.11 14.30
N LYS A 58 -2.04 -5.01 13.31
CA LYS A 58 -1.50 -6.14 12.56
C LYS A 58 -0.19 -6.69 13.14
N MET A 59 0.41 -5.97 14.07
CA MET A 59 1.63 -6.42 14.75
C MET A 59 1.26 -7.44 15.83
N SER A 60 1.99 -8.56 15.84
CA SER A 60 2.09 -9.45 17.01
C SER A 60 3.53 -9.30 17.52
N PRO A 61 3.83 -8.22 18.29
CA PRO A 61 5.18 -7.94 18.67
C PRO A 61 5.72 -9.07 19.55
N THR A 62 6.87 -9.59 19.17
CA THR A 62 7.63 -10.48 20.03
C THR A 62 8.29 -9.68 21.15
N VAL A 63 8.65 -10.34 22.25
CA VAL A 63 9.42 -9.71 23.33
C VAL A 63 10.67 -9.01 22.79
N GLN A 64 11.35 -9.61 21.81
CA GLN A 64 12.54 -9.03 21.19
C GLN A 64 12.23 -7.72 20.43
N GLN A 65 11.09 -7.62 19.74
CA GLN A 65 10.67 -6.37 19.08
C GLN A 65 10.29 -5.30 20.11
N ALA A 66 9.59 -5.66 21.19
CA ALA A 66 9.29 -4.74 22.29
C ALA A 66 10.58 -4.20 22.95
N MET A 67 11.59 -5.05 23.13
CA MET A 67 12.89 -4.65 23.67
C MET A 67 13.58 -3.57 22.82
N ILE A 68 13.48 -3.62 21.48
CA ILE A 68 14.05 -2.59 20.61
C ILE A 68 13.39 -1.21 20.87
N PHE A 69 12.07 -1.18 21.07
CA PHE A 69 11.38 0.08 21.41
C PHE A 69 11.83 0.61 22.78
N LEU A 70 11.90 -0.26 23.78
CA LEU A 70 12.33 0.12 25.13
C LEU A 70 13.80 0.55 25.16
N GLU A 71 14.67 -0.09 24.39
CA GLU A 71 16.08 0.32 24.25
C GLU A 71 16.18 1.75 23.68
N ASN A 72 15.42 2.08 22.65
CA ASN A 72 15.37 3.45 22.10
C ASN A 72 14.88 4.46 23.12
N VAL A 73 13.87 4.12 23.93
CA VAL A 73 13.38 4.98 25.02
C VAL A 73 14.47 5.17 26.07
N MET A 74 15.16 4.10 26.48
CA MET A 74 16.24 4.13 27.46
C MET A 74 17.40 5.03 27.00
N VAL A 75 17.86 4.82 25.76
CA VAL A 75 18.92 5.65 25.17
C VAL A 75 18.51 7.12 25.13
N SER A 76 17.30 7.42 24.67
CA SER A 76 16.79 8.80 24.63
C SER A 76 16.72 9.45 26.01
N ARG A 77 16.27 8.70 27.04
CA ARG A 77 16.24 9.21 28.43
C ARG A 77 17.62 9.48 29.00
N LYS A 78 18.58 8.57 28.77
CA LYS A 78 19.97 8.77 29.23
C LYS A 78 20.62 9.98 28.58
N LEU A 79 20.47 10.13 27.26
CA LEU A 79 20.96 11.32 26.56
C LEU A 79 20.30 12.61 27.05
N ALA A 80 18.99 12.57 27.34
CA ALA A 80 18.29 13.72 27.90
C ALA A 80 18.76 14.05 29.31
N GLU A 81 19.12 13.07 30.13
CA GLU A 81 19.72 13.29 31.45
C GLU A 81 21.09 13.93 31.34
N GLU A 82 21.96 13.44 30.47
CA GLU A 82 23.24 14.09 30.15
C GLU A 82 23.06 15.53 29.67
N GLY A 83 22.08 15.75 28.80
CA GLY A 83 21.71 17.09 28.32
C GLY A 83 21.30 18.04 29.44
N ARG A 84 20.55 17.55 30.45
CA ARG A 84 20.20 18.34 31.65
C ARG A 84 21.42 18.68 32.51
N VAL A 85 22.33 17.71 32.67
CA VAL A 85 23.61 17.96 33.40
C VAL A 85 24.40 19.07 32.70
N LEU A 86 24.41 19.11 31.37
CA LEU A 86 25.04 20.15 30.56
C LEU A 86 24.24 21.48 30.56
N GLY A 87 23.03 21.49 31.13
CA GLY A 87 22.17 22.67 31.18
C GLY A 87 21.49 23.02 29.85
N LEU A 88 21.43 22.08 28.89
CA LEU A 88 20.80 22.28 27.57
C LEU A 88 19.30 22.57 27.69
N ASP A 89 18.65 22.00 28.69
CA ASP A 89 17.23 22.25 29.00
C ASP A 89 16.93 23.68 29.43
N LYS A 90 17.95 24.49 29.77
CA LYS A 90 17.84 25.91 30.12
C LYS A 90 17.97 26.84 28.92
N ASP A 91 18.44 26.34 27.79
CA ASP A 91 18.52 27.09 26.55
C ASP A 91 17.13 27.47 26.05
N LYS A 92 16.94 28.75 25.70
CA LYS A 92 15.63 29.30 25.29
C LYS A 92 15.12 28.67 23.96
N VAL A 93 16.02 28.28 23.06
CA VAL A 93 15.64 27.69 21.78
C VAL A 93 15.20 26.22 22.03
N ILE A 94 15.98 25.48 22.81
CA ILE A 94 15.65 24.09 23.17
C ILE A 94 14.34 24.04 23.97
N GLN A 95 14.09 24.96 24.89
CA GLN A 95 12.81 25.04 25.59
C GLN A 95 11.61 25.24 24.63
N LYS A 96 11.77 26.06 23.58
CA LYS A 96 10.74 26.27 22.56
C LYS A 96 10.54 25.00 21.72
N GLU A 97 11.60 24.32 21.35
CA GLU A 97 11.54 23.04 20.62
C GLU A 97 10.82 21.96 21.42
N MET A 98 11.15 21.84 22.72
CA MET A 98 10.46 20.90 23.63
C MET A 98 8.97 21.22 23.73
N ARG A 99 8.60 22.51 23.85
CA ARG A 99 7.19 22.93 23.87
C ARG A 99 6.49 22.56 22.55
N GLN A 100 7.10 22.87 21.40
CA GLN A 100 6.54 22.52 20.09
C GLN A 100 6.35 21.00 19.91
N ALA A 101 7.26 20.19 20.46
CA ALA A 101 7.14 18.74 20.45
C ALA A 101 5.93 18.28 21.29
N ALA A 102 5.75 18.84 22.49
CA ALA A 102 4.60 18.56 23.34
C ALA A 102 3.28 19.00 22.68
N ASP A 103 3.22 20.22 22.13
CA ASP A 103 2.04 20.75 21.45
C ASP A 103 1.67 19.89 20.22
N ARG A 104 2.66 19.36 19.48
CA ARG A 104 2.44 18.44 18.37
C ARG A 104 1.76 17.15 18.83
N VAL A 105 2.25 16.58 19.93
CA VAL A 105 1.65 15.36 20.50
C VAL A 105 0.21 15.62 20.92
N LEU A 106 -0.04 16.68 21.67
CA LEU A 106 -1.38 17.07 22.11
C LEU A 106 -2.32 17.36 20.95
N GLY A 107 -1.84 18.04 19.91
CA GLY A 107 -2.61 18.32 18.70
C GLY A 107 -3.05 17.04 17.97
N LEU A 108 -2.14 16.06 17.83
CA LEU A 108 -2.48 14.76 17.25
C LEU A 108 -3.54 14.02 18.08
N ARG A 109 -3.36 13.97 19.41
CA ARG A 109 -4.33 13.34 20.32
C ARG A 109 -5.68 14.05 20.30
N ARG A 110 -5.71 15.38 20.14
CA ARG A 110 -6.96 16.13 19.99
C ARG A 110 -7.70 15.74 18.70
N LEU A 111 -7.00 15.51 17.59
CA LEU A 111 -7.62 15.05 16.35
C LEU A 111 -8.11 13.59 16.44
N GLU A 112 -7.41 12.73 17.17
CA GLU A 112 -7.87 11.37 17.46
C GLU A 112 -9.15 11.37 18.32
N ALA A 113 -9.17 12.20 19.35
CA ALA A 113 -10.35 12.37 20.20
C ALA A 113 -11.55 12.96 19.42
N LEU A 114 -11.30 13.89 18.48
CA LEU A 114 -12.32 14.38 17.56
C LEU A 114 -12.91 13.23 16.75
N GLU A 115 -12.06 12.42 16.12
CA GLU A 115 -12.49 11.24 15.34
C GLU A 115 -13.32 10.25 16.14
N ALA A 116 -12.89 9.98 17.38
CA ALA A 116 -13.61 9.07 18.28
C ALA A 116 -15.01 9.59 18.65
N ALA A 117 -15.15 10.91 18.77
CA ALA A 117 -16.42 11.57 19.09
C ALA A 117 -17.36 11.72 17.88
N LEU A 118 -16.89 11.50 16.64
CA LEU A 118 -17.71 11.62 15.44
C LEU A 118 -18.80 10.54 15.41
N LYS A 119 -20.04 10.95 15.28
CA LYS A 119 -21.15 10.05 14.95
C LYS A 119 -21.06 9.72 13.46
N LYS A 120 -20.48 8.57 13.15
CA LYS A 120 -20.31 8.11 11.76
C LYS A 120 -21.66 7.61 11.23
N PRO A 121 -22.18 8.14 10.10
CA PRO A 121 -23.40 7.65 9.49
C PRO A 121 -23.21 6.24 8.90
N ASP A 122 -24.31 5.60 8.54
CA ASP A 122 -24.27 4.44 7.66
C ASP A 122 -24.00 4.91 6.22
N PHE A 123 -22.89 4.43 5.65
CA PHE A 123 -22.45 4.80 4.30
C PHE A 123 -22.99 3.85 3.22
N SER A 124 -23.82 2.87 3.57
CA SER A 124 -24.29 1.85 2.61
C SER A 124 -25.06 2.47 1.45
N ALA A 125 -25.97 3.42 1.72
CA ALA A 125 -26.72 4.11 0.68
C ALA A 125 -25.83 4.98 -0.21
N ALA A 126 -24.86 5.69 0.38
CA ALA A 126 -23.91 6.52 -0.37
C ALA A 126 -22.96 5.67 -1.24
N ALA A 127 -22.56 4.48 -0.76
CA ALA A 127 -21.77 3.52 -1.54
C ALA A 127 -22.57 3.00 -2.74
N GLN A 128 -23.85 2.68 -2.56
CA GLN A 128 -24.74 2.26 -3.63
C GLN A 128 -24.92 3.38 -4.68
N GLU A 129 -25.14 4.60 -4.23
CA GLU A 129 -25.27 5.77 -5.11
C GLU A 129 -24.01 6.00 -5.94
N ARG A 130 -22.82 5.96 -5.29
CA ARG A 130 -21.54 6.10 -6.00
C ARG A 130 -21.33 5.00 -7.02
N TYR A 131 -21.67 3.76 -6.70
CA TYR A 131 -21.58 2.64 -7.62
C TYR A 131 -22.47 2.83 -8.86
N LEU A 132 -23.70 3.33 -8.66
CA LEU A 132 -24.64 3.56 -9.76
C LEU A 132 -24.27 4.78 -10.62
N THR A 133 -23.74 5.84 -10.01
CA THR A 133 -23.42 7.10 -10.70
C THR A 133 -22.02 7.10 -11.33
N LYS A 134 -21.08 6.35 -10.76
CA LYS A 134 -19.67 6.29 -11.20
C LYS A 134 -19.32 4.96 -11.84
N LYS A 135 -20.15 4.48 -12.75
CA LYS A 135 -19.99 3.15 -13.40
C LYS A 135 -18.62 2.91 -13.99
N THR A 136 -17.97 3.94 -14.52
CA THR A 136 -16.63 3.84 -15.11
C THR A 136 -15.53 3.46 -14.09
N GLU A 137 -15.73 3.76 -12.80
CA GLU A 137 -14.77 3.39 -11.73
C GLU A 137 -14.76 1.87 -11.50
N PHE A 138 -15.83 1.17 -11.87
CA PHE A 138 -16.05 -0.26 -11.66
C PHE A 138 -16.07 -1.06 -12.96
N PHE A 139 -15.69 -0.43 -14.07
CA PHE A 139 -15.63 -1.09 -15.35
C PHE A 139 -14.44 -2.04 -15.43
N ILE A 140 -14.71 -3.26 -15.89
CA ILE A 140 -13.69 -4.27 -16.20
C ILE A 140 -13.57 -4.28 -17.72
N PRO A 141 -12.42 -3.89 -18.29
CA PRO A 141 -12.24 -3.93 -19.74
C PRO A 141 -12.16 -5.38 -20.24
N GLU A 142 -12.57 -5.59 -21.49
CA GLU A 142 -12.36 -6.83 -22.20
C GLU A 142 -10.86 -7.15 -22.26
N THR A 143 -10.47 -8.38 -21.91
CA THR A 143 -9.11 -8.89 -22.03
C THR A 143 -9.10 -10.25 -22.70
N VAL A 144 -8.02 -10.54 -23.39
CA VAL A 144 -7.79 -11.82 -24.04
C VAL A 144 -6.44 -12.39 -23.62
N ARG A 145 -6.36 -13.70 -23.51
CA ARG A 145 -5.11 -14.44 -23.47
C ARG A 145 -4.95 -15.17 -24.79
N ALA A 146 -3.82 -14.98 -25.45
CA ALA A 146 -3.59 -15.57 -26.75
C ALA A 146 -2.15 -16.06 -26.89
N SER A 147 -1.97 -17.04 -27.76
CA SER A 147 -0.66 -17.46 -28.23
C SER A 147 -0.51 -17.08 -29.69
N HIS A 148 0.72 -16.84 -30.15
CA HIS A 148 0.98 -16.52 -31.53
C HIS A 148 2.20 -17.22 -32.11
N VAL A 149 2.21 -17.31 -33.46
CA VAL A 149 3.36 -17.61 -34.27
C VAL A 149 3.64 -16.38 -35.13
N LEU A 150 4.81 -15.80 -35.04
CA LEU A 150 5.26 -14.69 -35.88
C LEU A 150 6.23 -15.19 -36.95
N VAL A 151 5.95 -14.89 -38.21
CA VAL A 151 6.82 -15.18 -39.34
C VAL A 151 7.32 -13.86 -39.94
N ILE A 152 8.60 -13.55 -39.74
CA ILE A 152 9.22 -12.29 -40.17
C ILE A 152 9.65 -12.38 -41.60
N VAL A 153 9.51 -11.30 -42.38
CA VAL A 153 10.16 -11.07 -43.66
C VAL A 153 11.64 -10.68 -43.40
N LYS A 154 12.60 -11.47 -43.89
CA LYS A 154 14.02 -11.26 -43.59
C LYS A 154 14.88 -11.71 -44.77
N GLU A 155 16.18 -11.48 -44.72
CA GLU A 155 17.11 -12.02 -45.69
C GLU A 155 16.93 -13.55 -45.83
N GLY A 156 16.79 -14.02 -47.06
CA GLY A 156 16.49 -15.43 -47.36
C GLY A 156 15.01 -15.84 -47.16
N ARG A 157 14.10 -14.91 -46.85
CA ARG A 157 12.64 -15.13 -46.80
C ARG A 157 11.90 -13.90 -47.31
N THR A 158 11.36 -14.00 -48.50
CA THR A 158 10.54 -12.95 -49.13
C THR A 158 9.18 -12.79 -48.42
N ASP A 159 8.46 -11.70 -48.74
CA ASP A 159 7.11 -11.43 -48.20
C ASP A 159 6.15 -12.57 -48.56
N GLU A 160 6.17 -13.08 -49.79
CA GLU A 160 5.32 -14.20 -50.24
C GLU A 160 5.65 -15.52 -49.53
N GLU A 161 6.93 -15.81 -49.33
CA GLU A 161 7.37 -17.01 -48.61
C GLU A 161 6.98 -16.93 -47.13
N ALA A 162 7.11 -15.77 -46.49
CA ALA A 162 6.68 -15.56 -45.11
C ALA A 162 5.18 -15.75 -44.96
N ARG A 163 4.40 -15.19 -45.91
CA ARG A 163 2.95 -15.38 -45.93
C ARG A 163 2.58 -16.86 -46.13
N THR A 164 3.17 -17.53 -47.12
CA THR A 164 2.90 -18.95 -47.39
C THR A 164 3.24 -19.83 -46.19
N LEU A 165 4.35 -19.56 -45.49
CA LEU A 165 4.72 -20.24 -44.27
C LEU A 165 3.67 -20.05 -43.16
N ALA A 166 3.24 -18.80 -42.94
CA ALA A 166 2.20 -18.49 -41.95
C ALA A 166 0.87 -19.19 -42.28
N GLU A 167 0.48 -19.25 -43.55
CA GLU A 167 -0.72 -19.98 -44.00
C GLU A 167 -0.60 -21.51 -43.76
N SER A 168 0.62 -22.06 -43.98
CA SER A 168 0.91 -23.45 -43.65
C SER A 168 0.79 -23.74 -42.15
N VAL A 169 1.34 -22.86 -41.30
CA VAL A 169 1.23 -22.95 -39.84
C VAL A 169 -0.25 -22.91 -39.42
N ARG A 170 -1.00 -21.94 -39.98
CA ARG A 170 -2.43 -21.81 -39.71
C ARG A 170 -3.18 -23.12 -40.09
N LYS A 171 -2.89 -23.69 -41.25
CA LYS A 171 -3.51 -24.96 -41.67
C LYS A 171 -3.22 -26.10 -40.68
N LYS A 172 -1.97 -26.25 -40.23
CA LYS A 172 -1.58 -27.21 -39.20
C LYS A 172 -2.33 -26.97 -37.90
N ALA A 173 -2.43 -25.71 -37.43
CA ALA A 173 -3.15 -25.38 -36.23
C ALA A 173 -4.65 -25.71 -36.32
N LEU A 174 -5.30 -25.42 -37.45
CA LEU A 174 -6.71 -25.79 -37.72
C LEU A 174 -6.92 -27.28 -37.81
N SER A 175 -5.90 -28.07 -38.16
CA SER A 175 -5.95 -29.54 -38.17
C SER A 175 -5.69 -30.14 -36.79
N GLY A 176 -5.56 -29.36 -35.75
CA GLY A 176 -5.40 -29.82 -34.36
C GLY A 176 -3.97 -30.06 -33.91
N ALA A 177 -2.97 -29.57 -34.65
CA ALA A 177 -1.59 -29.64 -34.19
C ALA A 177 -1.40 -28.78 -32.91
N ASP A 178 -0.49 -29.21 -32.03
CA ASP A 178 -0.17 -28.45 -30.80
C ASP A 178 0.41 -27.08 -31.15
N PHE A 179 -0.28 -26.03 -30.72
CA PHE A 179 0.07 -24.66 -31.06
C PHE A 179 1.39 -24.22 -30.42
N SER A 180 1.71 -24.70 -29.23
CA SER A 180 2.98 -24.45 -28.56
C SER A 180 4.15 -25.06 -29.35
N ALA A 181 3.97 -26.28 -29.86
CA ALA A 181 4.96 -26.91 -30.74
C ALA A 181 5.13 -26.12 -32.05
N LEU A 182 4.03 -25.64 -32.65
CA LEU A 182 4.11 -24.78 -33.83
C LEU A 182 4.82 -23.45 -33.55
N ALA A 183 4.60 -22.85 -32.39
CA ALA A 183 5.29 -21.63 -32.00
C ALA A 183 6.80 -21.87 -31.82
N LYS A 184 7.20 -22.95 -31.18
CA LYS A 184 8.61 -23.32 -31.03
C LYS A 184 9.30 -23.53 -32.38
N GLU A 185 8.64 -24.26 -33.27
CA GLU A 185 9.22 -24.62 -34.56
C GLU A 185 9.25 -23.48 -35.56
N PHE A 186 8.16 -22.72 -35.69
CA PHE A 186 7.97 -21.79 -36.80
C PHE A 186 8.03 -20.32 -36.43
N SER A 187 7.88 -19.96 -35.13
CA SER A 187 7.87 -18.53 -34.74
C SER A 187 9.27 -17.95 -34.80
N ASP A 188 9.39 -16.77 -35.40
CA ASP A 188 10.58 -15.93 -35.33
C ASP A 188 10.58 -14.96 -34.12
N ASP A 189 9.54 -14.97 -33.28
CA ASP A 189 9.50 -14.18 -32.06
C ASP A 189 10.50 -14.72 -31.02
N PRO A 190 11.49 -13.89 -30.58
CA PRO A 190 12.47 -14.35 -29.60
C PRO A 190 11.86 -14.77 -28.25
N SER A 191 10.68 -14.28 -27.91
CA SER A 191 10.01 -14.62 -26.64
C SER A 191 9.55 -16.06 -26.59
N LYS A 192 9.40 -16.75 -27.74
CA LYS A 192 8.96 -18.15 -27.84
C LYS A 192 9.77 -19.11 -26.98
N GLU A 193 11.06 -18.83 -26.78
CA GLU A 193 11.95 -19.66 -25.97
C GLU A 193 11.57 -19.67 -24.48
N LYS A 194 10.81 -18.67 -24.03
CA LYS A 194 10.40 -18.52 -22.64
C LYS A 194 8.92 -18.82 -22.41
N ASN A 195 8.08 -18.54 -23.39
CA ASN A 195 6.62 -18.55 -23.24
C ASN A 195 5.89 -19.48 -24.21
N ASP A 196 6.61 -20.18 -25.08
CA ASP A 196 6.02 -21.10 -26.08
C ASP A 196 4.97 -20.40 -26.98
N GLY A 197 5.17 -19.09 -27.21
CA GLY A 197 4.27 -18.24 -27.95
C GLY A 197 3.08 -17.67 -27.16
N ASP A 198 2.91 -18.00 -25.87
CA ASP A 198 1.85 -17.46 -25.02
C ASP A 198 2.18 -16.02 -24.60
N LEU A 199 1.32 -15.07 -24.95
CA LEU A 199 1.46 -13.65 -24.65
C LEU A 199 0.85 -13.25 -23.30
N GLY A 200 0.23 -14.19 -22.58
CA GLY A 200 -0.53 -13.89 -21.37
C GLY A 200 -1.80 -13.07 -21.66
N PHE A 201 -2.38 -12.49 -20.60
CA PHE A 201 -3.53 -11.59 -20.72
C PHE A 201 -3.10 -10.20 -21.14
N PHE A 202 -3.84 -9.63 -22.09
CA PHE A 202 -3.70 -8.24 -22.51
C PHE A 202 -5.05 -7.64 -22.89
N GLY A 203 -5.14 -6.32 -22.75
CA GLY A 203 -6.30 -5.52 -23.16
C GLY A 203 -6.06 -4.84 -24.50
N ARG A 204 -7.06 -4.08 -24.95
CA ARG A 204 -6.95 -3.25 -26.15
C ARG A 204 -5.85 -2.19 -25.98
N LYS A 205 -5.27 -1.74 -27.08
CA LYS A 205 -4.18 -0.75 -27.20
C LYS A 205 -2.81 -1.22 -26.64
N GLN A 206 -2.67 -2.50 -26.33
CA GLN A 206 -1.40 -3.09 -25.89
C GLN A 206 -0.64 -3.78 -27.02
N MET A 207 -1.33 -4.12 -28.10
CA MET A 207 -0.75 -4.73 -29.30
C MET A 207 -0.90 -3.84 -30.53
N VAL A 208 -0.15 -4.15 -31.58
CA VAL A 208 -0.32 -3.44 -32.86
C VAL A 208 -1.71 -3.69 -33.42
N LYS A 209 -2.28 -2.64 -34.02
CA LYS A 209 -3.70 -2.62 -34.43
C LYS A 209 -4.16 -3.83 -35.25
N PRO A 210 -3.44 -4.30 -36.29
CA PRO A 210 -3.88 -5.47 -37.05
C PRO A 210 -3.98 -6.74 -36.20
N PHE A 211 -3.01 -6.94 -35.29
CA PHE A 211 -3.00 -8.07 -34.35
C PHE A 211 -4.15 -7.99 -33.37
N GLU A 212 -4.34 -6.79 -32.77
CA GLU A 212 -5.42 -6.53 -31.81
C GLU A 212 -6.78 -6.81 -32.45
N ASP A 213 -7.06 -6.26 -33.62
CA ASP A 213 -8.35 -6.45 -34.30
C ASP A 213 -8.63 -7.93 -34.56
N ALA A 214 -7.61 -8.68 -34.98
CA ALA A 214 -7.76 -10.09 -35.27
C ALA A 214 -8.02 -10.93 -34.01
N VAL A 215 -7.28 -10.71 -32.92
CA VAL A 215 -7.43 -11.52 -31.71
C VAL A 215 -8.73 -11.21 -30.99
N PHE A 216 -9.16 -9.94 -30.94
CA PHE A 216 -10.42 -9.58 -30.29
C PHE A 216 -11.66 -9.99 -31.08
N ALA A 217 -11.52 -10.24 -32.40
CA ALA A 217 -12.58 -10.84 -33.24
C ALA A 217 -12.80 -12.31 -32.97
N LEU A 218 -11.84 -13.03 -32.37
CA LEU A 218 -12.00 -14.43 -31.99
C LEU A 218 -12.98 -14.52 -30.79
N THR A 219 -13.79 -15.58 -30.78
CA THR A 219 -14.91 -15.67 -29.84
C THR A 219 -14.75 -16.78 -28.81
N LYS A 220 -14.10 -17.89 -29.17
CA LYS A 220 -14.02 -19.08 -28.34
C LYS A 220 -12.56 -19.48 -28.08
N PRO A 221 -12.23 -19.94 -26.87
CA PRO A 221 -10.96 -20.59 -26.64
C PRO A 221 -10.68 -21.69 -27.67
N GLY A 222 -9.49 -21.66 -28.27
CA GLY A 222 -9.09 -22.55 -29.35
C GLY A 222 -9.26 -21.96 -30.76
N ASP A 223 -10.01 -20.88 -30.93
CA ASP A 223 -10.15 -20.20 -32.23
C ASP A 223 -8.77 -19.76 -32.77
N ILE A 224 -8.58 -19.97 -34.09
CA ILE A 224 -7.36 -19.56 -34.82
C ILE A 224 -7.71 -18.40 -35.77
N SER A 225 -6.95 -17.32 -35.72
CA SER A 225 -7.14 -16.18 -36.60
C SER A 225 -6.83 -16.50 -38.08
N PRO A 226 -7.34 -15.72 -39.02
CA PRO A 226 -6.69 -15.60 -40.34
C PRO A 226 -5.21 -15.21 -40.15
N VAL A 227 -4.40 -15.40 -41.20
CA VAL A 227 -3.05 -14.84 -41.21
C VAL A 227 -3.11 -13.31 -41.20
N VAL A 228 -2.46 -12.67 -40.25
CA VAL A 228 -2.52 -11.22 -40.00
C VAL A 228 -1.17 -10.60 -40.35
N LYS A 229 -1.16 -9.63 -41.28
CA LYS A 229 0.05 -8.86 -41.59
C LYS A 229 0.17 -7.65 -40.64
N SER A 230 1.34 -7.47 -40.07
CA SER A 230 1.70 -6.29 -39.28
C SER A 230 3.07 -5.75 -39.73
N GLN A 231 3.55 -4.67 -39.09
CA GLN A 231 4.89 -4.16 -39.31
C GLN A 231 6.00 -5.16 -38.92
N PHE A 232 5.72 -6.16 -38.12
CA PHE A 232 6.67 -7.18 -37.68
C PHE A 232 6.71 -8.42 -38.59
N GLY A 233 5.71 -8.62 -39.43
CA GLY A 233 5.58 -9.80 -40.28
C GLY A 233 4.17 -10.36 -40.27
N TYR A 234 4.06 -11.66 -40.46
CA TYR A 234 2.80 -12.41 -40.49
C TYR A 234 2.57 -13.16 -39.22
N HIS A 235 1.37 -13.00 -38.65
CA HIS A 235 0.97 -13.65 -37.40
C HIS A 235 -0.12 -14.68 -37.64
N VAL A 236 -0.03 -15.80 -36.94
CA VAL A 236 -1.12 -16.74 -36.69
C VAL A 236 -1.39 -16.69 -35.19
N ILE A 237 -2.64 -16.43 -34.80
CA ILE A 237 -3.00 -16.18 -33.42
C ILE A 237 -4.01 -17.24 -32.98
N ARG A 238 -3.83 -17.80 -31.78
CA ARG A 238 -4.78 -18.69 -31.12
C ARG A 238 -5.31 -18.03 -29.87
N LEU A 239 -6.62 -17.92 -29.76
CA LEU A 239 -7.27 -17.46 -28.53
C LEU A 239 -7.20 -18.56 -27.47
N THR A 240 -6.68 -18.26 -26.29
CA THR A 240 -6.60 -19.18 -25.16
C THR A 240 -7.72 -18.92 -24.16
N GLU A 241 -7.98 -17.64 -23.84
CA GLU A 241 -9.05 -17.23 -22.93
C GLU A 241 -9.55 -15.85 -23.33
N LYS A 242 -10.84 -15.60 -23.13
CA LYS A 242 -11.47 -14.30 -23.37
C LYS A 242 -12.31 -13.92 -22.16
N ARG A 243 -12.00 -12.78 -21.57
CA ARG A 243 -12.78 -12.19 -20.48
C ARG A 243 -13.50 -10.98 -21.04
N LEU A 244 -14.82 -11.10 -21.06
CA LEU A 244 -15.67 -10.04 -21.58
C LEU A 244 -15.59 -8.81 -20.67
N GLU A 245 -15.82 -7.65 -21.29
CA GLU A 245 -16.02 -6.43 -20.52
C GLU A 245 -17.25 -6.55 -19.63
N GLY A 246 -17.21 -5.85 -18.53
CA GLY A 246 -18.31 -5.90 -17.57
C GLY A 246 -18.18 -4.84 -16.50
N GLN A 247 -18.99 -4.97 -15.50
CA GLN A 247 -18.94 -4.14 -14.32
C GLN A 247 -18.72 -5.04 -13.11
N LYS A 248 -17.79 -4.67 -12.22
CA LYS A 248 -17.61 -5.39 -10.95
C LYS A 248 -18.94 -5.40 -10.21
N PRO A 249 -19.39 -6.54 -9.70
CA PRO A 249 -20.58 -6.61 -8.84
C PRO A 249 -20.48 -5.66 -7.66
N PHE A 250 -21.59 -5.04 -7.27
CA PHE A 250 -21.60 -4.12 -6.12
C PHE A 250 -21.08 -4.79 -4.85
N ASP A 251 -21.45 -6.04 -4.61
CA ASP A 251 -21.06 -6.78 -3.40
C ASP A 251 -19.53 -6.96 -3.28
N GLU A 252 -18.80 -7.02 -4.40
CA GLU A 252 -17.34 -7.10 -4.40
C GLU A 252 -16.65 -5.78 -4.03
N VAL A 253 -17.31 -4.64 -4.29
CA VAL A 253 -16.72 -3.30 -4.11
C VAL A 253 -17.33 -2.55 -2.91
N LYS A 254 -18.46 -3.00 -2.40
CA LYS A 254 -19.25 -2.36 -1.34
C LYS A 254 -18.43 -2.00 -0.11
N ASP A 255 -17.72 -2.95 0.45
CA ASP A 255 -16.95 -2.74 1.69
C ASP A 255 -15.80 -1.75 1.47
N GLY A 256 -15.16 -1.82 0.31
CA GLY A 256 -14.14 -0.84 -0.12
C GLY A 256 -14.71 0.57 -0.20
N LEU A 257 -15.85 0.72 -0.84
CA LEU A 257 -16.54 2.01 -0.98
C LEU A 257 -16.98 2.58 0.37
N ILE A 258 -17.56 1.76 1.23
CA ILE A 258 -17.96 2.17 2.58
C ILE A 258 -16.73 2.64 3.38
N LYS A 259 -15.62 1.91 3.27
CA LYS A 259 -14.36 2.29 3.92
C LYS A 259 -13.85 3.64 3.43
N GLU A 260 -13.76 3.85 2.13
CA GLU A 260 -13.32 5.12 1.52
C GLU A 260 -14.21 6.29 1.92
N LEU A 261 -15.54 6.11 1.89
CA LEU A 261 -16.50 7.15 2.29
C LEU A 261 -16.34 7.51 3.78
N ARG A 262 -16.10 6.53 4.63
CA ARG A 262 -15.85 6.73 6.05
C ARG A 262 -14.55 7.48 6.30
N GLU A 263 -13.48 7.08 5.64
CA GLU A 263 -12.17 7.75 5.74
C GLU A 263 -12.26 9.19 5.27
N LYS A 264 -12.94 9.43 4.14
CA LYS A 264 -13.20 10.79 3.64
C LYS A 264 -14.01 11.61 4.64
N PHE A 265 -15.08 11.09 5.20
CA PHE A 265 -15.89 11.78 6.20
C PHE A 265 -15.06 12.22 7.43
N ILE A 266 -14.19 11.32 7.92
CA ILE A 266 -13.29 11.61 9.04
C ILE A 266 -12.28 12.70 8.65
N ALA A 267 -11.68 12.58 7.47
CA ALA A 267 -10.70 13.55 6.97
C ALA A 267 -11.33 14.96 6.80
N ASP A 268 -12.54 15.02 6.23
CA ASP A 268 -13.27 16.26 6.03
C ASP A 268 -13.62 16.92 7.38
N ALA A 269 -14.03 16.15 8.38
CA ALA A 269 -14.32 16.64 9.73
C ALA A 269 -13.06 17.21 10.42
N LYS A 270 -11.92 16.50 10.31
CA LYS A 270 -10.62 16.99 10.82
C LYS A 270 -10.18 18.27 10.10
N ALA A 271 -10.30 18.30 8.77
CA ALA A 271 -9.96 19.46 7.97
C ALA A 271 -10.82 20.68 8.31
N ALA A 272 -12.12 20.49 8.49
CA ALA A 272 -13.05 21.55 8.93
C ALA A 272 -12.64 22.10 10.30
N HIS A 273 -12.32 21.24 11.27
CA HIS A 273 -11.86 21.70 12.60
C HIS A 273 -10.54 22.48 12.51
N ILE A 274 -9.56 21.99 11.72
CA ILE A 274 -8.30 22.71 11.50
C ILE A 274 -8.56 24.06 10.83
N SER A 275 -9.49 24.12 9.88
CA SER A 275 -9.87 25.35 9.18
C SER A 275 -10.46 26.40 10.14
N THR A 276 -11.26 26.00 11.13
CA THR A 276 -11.77 26.95 12.15
C THR A 276 -10.63 27.59 12.94
N ILE A 277 -9.57 26.83 13.26
CA ILE A 277 -8.41 27.33 13.96
C ILE A 277 -7.59 28.27 13.07
N LYS A 278 -7.34 27.88 11.81
CA LYS A 278 -6.57 28.72 10.86
C LYS A 278 -7.24 30.03 10.52
N ASN A 279 -8.58 30.06 10.51
CA ASN A 279 -9.37 31.24 10.16
C ASN A 279 -9.79 32.04 11.40
N ASP A 280 -9.19 31.77 12.57
CA ASP A 280 -9.46 32.55 13.78
C ASP A 280 -9.01 34.00 13.57
N LYS A 281 -9.97 34.93 13.68
CA LYS A 281 -9.73 36.36 13.48
C LYS A 281 -8.82 37.00 14.55
N SER A 282 -8.55 36.27 15.64
CA SER A 282 -7.60 36.71 16.68
C SER A 282 -6.14 36.51 16.25
N ILE A 283 -5.88 35.77 15.17
CA ILE A 283 -4.52 35.55 14.65
C ILE A 283 -4.04 36.84 13.96
N VAL A 284 -3.02 37.46 14.54
CA VAL A 284 -2.35 38.63 13.98
C VAL A 284 -0.95 38.21 13.51
N VAL A 285 -0.65 38.46 12.24
CA VAL A 285 0.65 38.15 11.63
C VAL A 285 1.50 39.42 11.55
N ASN A 286 2.71 39.37 12.10
CA ASN A 286 3.70 40.44 11.97
C ASN A 286 4.65 40.11 10.81
N GLU A 287 4.25 40.47 9.59
CA GLU A 287 5.01 40.18 8.35
C GLU A 287 6.41 40.79 8.38
N ALA A 288 6.58 42.02 8.88
CA ALA A 288 7.88 42.69 8.97
C ALA A 288 8.87 41.93 9.87
N ALA A 289 8.39 41.39 10.99
CA ALA A 289 9.21 40.56 11.88
C ALA A 289 9.59 39.23 11.25
N ILE A 290 8.67 38.61 10.47
CA ILE A 290 8.95 37.38 9.73
C ILE A 290 10.04 37.63 8.70
N GLU A 291 9.91 38.65 7.85
CA GLU A 291 10.92 39.00 6.85
C GLU A 291 12.30 39.25 7.46
N ALA A 292 12.35 39.95 8.57
CA ALA A 292 13.61 40.25 9.29
C ALA A 292 14.29 38.94 9.80
N THR A 293 13.52 37.91 10.10
CA THR A 293 14.04 36.61 10.57
C THR A 293 14.76 35.86 9.47
N PHE A 294 14.29 35.94 8.20
CA PHE A 294 14.89 35.26 7.06
C PHE A 294 16.07 36.06 6.42
N LYS A 295 16.30 37.29 6.83
CA LYS A 295 17.42 38.13 6.35
C LYS A 295 18.67 38.02 7.22
N LYS A 296 18.61 37.21 8.28
CA LYS A 296 19.77 36.91 9.16
C LYS A 296 20.49 35.68 8.67
#